data_bff5dedc60a26d70431e5388ad546c69
#
_entry.id   bff5dedc60a26d70431e5388ad546c69
#
_cell.length_a   1.000
_cell.length_b   1.000
_cell.length_c   1.000
_cell.angle_alpha   90.00
_cell.angle_beta   90.00
_cell.angle_gamma   90.00
#
_symmetry.space_group_name_H-M   'P 1'
#
loop_
_entity.id
_entity.type
_entity.pdbx_description
1 polymer ?
#
loop_
_entity_poly.entity_id
_entity_poly.type
_entity_poly.pdbx_seq_one_letter_code
_entity_poly.pdbx_strand_id
1 'polypeptide(L)'
;MKMKNKLANEDIDAIQAQCLEKVWEPFPGITIVAWNLPNGFTISDQSGCIDPKSYDREIGVGICREHLRDQLWKLYGFALKEQFGRGDAE
;
A
#
# COMPACT_ATOMS: atom_id res chain seq x y z
N MET A 1 4.67 7.67 -18.21
CA MET A 1 5.63 6.69 -17.66
C MET A 1 6.04 5.68 -18.72
N LYS A 2 7.32 5.38 -18.75
CA LYS A 2 7.83 4.41 -19.70
C LYS A 2 7.40 2.99 -19.29
N MET A 3 6.96 2.20 -20.27
CA MET A 3 6.55 0.84 -20.03
C MET A 3 7.73 -0.08 -19.75
N LYS A 4 7.58 -0.92 -18.76
CA LYS A 4 8.57 -1.94 -18.40
C LYS A 4 7.88 -3.28 -18.30
N ASN A 5 8.64 -4.35 -18.44
CA ASN A 5 8.09 -5.69 -18.29
C ASN A 5 8.30 -6.26 -16.89
N LYS A 6 8.79 -5.45 -15.97
CA LYS A 6 8.91 -5.86 -14.57
C LYS A 6 8.83 -4.65 -13.64
N LEU A 7 8.48 -4.93 -12.42
CA LEU A 7 8.27 -3.94 -11.38
C LEU A 7 9.44 -4.00 -10.39
N ALA A 8 10.00 -2.84 -10.06
CA ALA A 8 11.13 -2.75 -9.14
C ALA A 8 10.74 -1.95 -7.90
N ASN A 9 11.56 -2.02 -6.85
CA ASN A 9 11.32 -1.25 -5.63
C ASN A 9 11.21 0.25 -5.90
N GLU A 10 12.04 0.77 -6.81
CA GLU A 10 11.99 2.19 -7.17
C GLU A 10 10.65 2.59 -7.75
N ASP A 11 10.03 1.68 -8.50
CA ASP A 11 8.71 1.95 -9.07
C ASP A 11 7.66 2.06 -7.98
N ILE A 12 7.72 1.15 -7.01
CA ILE A 12 6.81 1.17 -5.87
C ILE A 12 7.05 2.40 -5.00
N ASP A 13 8.31 2.76 -4.78
CA ASP A 13 8.65 3.97 -4.04
C ASP A 13 8.04 5.21 -4.68
N ALA A 14 8.14 5.32 -6.01
CA ALA A 14 7.59 6.44 -6.74
C ALA A 14 6.06 6.51 -6.65
N ILE A 15 5.40 5.35 -6.72
CA ILE A 15 3.96 5.28 -6.61
C ILE A 15 3.53 5.66 -5.19
N GLN A 16 4.20 5.10 -4.20
CA GLN A 16 3.89 5.40 -2.80
C GLN A 16 4.03 6.90 -2.51
N ALA A 17 5.05 7.53 -3.06
CA ALA A 17 5.28 8.96 -2.87
C ALA A 17 4.15 9.82 -3.43
N GLN A 18 3.39 9.31 -4.39
CA GLN A 18 2.28 10.02 -5.00
C GLN A 18 0.94 9.73 -4.32
N CYS A 19 0.90 8.75 -3.42
CA CYS A 19 -0.34 8.42 -2.71
C CYS A 19 -0.67 9.48 -1.68
N LEU A 20 -1.95 9.77 -1.53
CA LEU A 20 -2.43 10.64 -0.46
C LEU A 20 -2.76 9.73 0.72
N GLU A 21 -2.23 10.05 1.88
CA GLU A 21 -2.40 9.20 3.07
C GLU A 21 -3.30 9.85 4.10
N LYS A 22 -4.21 9.06 4.68
CA LYS A 22 -4.98 9.46 5.84
C LYS A 22 -4.83 8.40 6.92
N VAL A 23 -4.71 8.86 8.16
CA VAL A 23 -4.54 7.99 9.32
C VAL A 23 -5.52 8.43 10.39
N TRP A 24 -6.24 7.48 10.98
CA TRP A 24 -7.07 7.83 12.13
C TRP A 24 -7.26 6.64 13.06
N GLU A 25 -7.68 6.94 14.29
CA GLU A 25 -7.95 5.95 15.32
C GLU A 25 -9.42 6.02 15.70
N PRO A 26 -10.27 5.18 15.08
CA PRO A 26 -11.70 5.21 15.40
C PRO A 26 -12.00 4.77 16.84
N PHE A 27 -11.14 3.93 17.40
CA PHE A 27 -11.25 3.47 18.80
C PHE A 27 -9.85 3.39 19.40
N PRO A 28 -9.72 3.44 20.74
CA PRO A 28 -8.42 3.27 21.36
C PRO A 28 -7.77 1.96 20.93
N GLY A 29 -6.51 2.03 20.55
CA GLY A 29 -5.73 0.83 20.22
C GLY A 29 -5.86 0.33 18.81
N ILE A 30 -6.59 1.03 17.94
CA ILE A 30 -6.68 0.64 16.53
C ILE A 30 -6.31 1.83 15.65
N THR A 31 -5.46 1.56 14.65
CA THR A 31 -5.07 2.55 13.66
C THR A 31 -5.53 2.09 12.28
N ILE A 32 -6.11 3.00 11.52
CA ILE A 32 -6.48 2.73 10.14
C ILE A 32 -5.70 3.69 9.26
N VAL A 33 -5.07 3.15 8.22
CA VAL A 33 -4.33 3.95 7.24
C VAL A 33 -4.96 3.71 5.88
N ALA A 34 -5.25 4.79 5.18
CA ALA A 34 -5.82 4.71 3.83
C ALA A 34 -4.92 5.46 2.87
N TRP A 35 -4.71 4.88 1.71
CA TRP A 35 -3.94 5.50 0.63
C TRP A 35 -4.84 5.68 -0.58
N ASN A 36 -4.87 6.91 -1.08
CA ASN A 36 -5.52 7.20 -2.36
C ASN A 36 -4.42 7.21 -3.41
N LEU A 37 -4.51 6.27 -4.34
CA LEU A 37 -3.47 6.06 -5.36
C LEU A 37 -3.55 7.13 -6.46
N PRO A 38 -2.49 7.27 -7.27
CA PRO A 38 -2.49 8.29 -8.33
C PRO A 38 -3.67 8.21 -9.28
N ASN A 39 -4.23 7.03 -9.49
CA ASN A 39 -5.40 6.86 -10.37
C ASN A 39 -6.73 7.04 -9.64
N GLY A 40 -6.70 7.38 -8.34
CA GLY A 40 -7.91 7.57 -7.56
C GLY A 40 -8.43 6.35 -6.82
N PHE A 41 -7.84 5.19 -7.08
CA PHE A 41 -8.23 3.97 -6.36
C PHE A 41 -7.76 4.07 -4.92
N THR A 42 -8.56 3.60 -3.98
CA THR A 42 -8.21 3.68 -2.56
C THR A 42 -8.00 2.30 -1.97
N ILE A 43 -6.93 2.16 -1.21
CA ILE A 43 -6.65 0.95 -0.44
C ILE A 43 -6.47 1.35 1.02
N SER A 44 -6.70 0.41 1.92
CA SER A 44 -6.56 0.69 3.34
C SER A 44 -6.15 -0.56 4.09
N ASP A 45 -5.63 -0.33 5.29
CA ASP A 45 -5.27 -1.41 6.19
C ASP A 45 -5.47 -0.93 7.62
N GLN A 46 -5.58 -1.86 8.54
CA GLN A 46 -5.75 -1.52 9.93
C GLN A 46 -4.85 -2.37 10.81
N SER A 47 -4.46 -1.80 11.94
CA SER A 47 -3.64 -2.48 12.92
C SER A 47 -4.23 -2.20 14.30
N GLY A 48 -4.35 -3.24 15.12
CA GLY A 48 -4.88 -3.08 16.46
C GLY A 48 -3.98 -3.75 17.48
N CYS A 49 -4.20 -3.47 18.75
CA CYS A 49 -3.48 -4.12 19.83
C CYS A 49 -4.48 -4.67 20.84
N ILE A 50 -4.04 -5.67 21.59
CA ILE A 50 -4.89 -6.30 22.62
C ILE A 50 -5.08 -5.35 23.79
N ASP A 51 -4.01 -4.68 24.20
CA ASP A 51 -4.03 -3.75 25.33
C ASP A 51 -3.81 -2.33 24.83
N PRO A 52 -4.85 -1.46 24.84
CA PRO A 52 -4.69 -0.08 24.37
C PRO A 52 -3.61 0.70 25.11
N LYS A 53 -3.28 0.31 26.35
CA LYS A 53 -2.24 1.00 27.11
C LYS A 53 -0.84 0.74 26.55
N SER A 54 -0.67 -0.36 25.84
CA SER A 54 0.60 -0.72 25.22
C SER A 54 0.67 -0.27 23.78
N TYR A 55 -0.38 0.40 23.30
CA TYR A 55 -0.47 0.76 21.89
C TYR A 55 0.52 1.86 21.52
N ASP A 56 1.23 1.65 20.42
CA ASP A 56 2.12 2.65 19.85
C ASP A 56 1.63 2.95 18.43
N ARG A 57 1.14 4.19 18.26
CA ARG A 57 0.55 4.63 17.00
C ARG A 57 1.55 4.52 15.84
N GLU A 58 2.81 4.88 16.08
CA GLU A 58 3.82 4.85 15.02
C GLU A 58 4.12 3.43 14.56
N ILE A 59 4.12 2.49 15.47
CA ILE A 59 4.30 1.08 15.12
C ILE A 59 3.10 0.60 14.32
N GLY A 60 1.88 0.95 14.75
CA GLY A 60 0.67 0.58 14.04
C GLY A 60 0.63 1.14 12.63
N VAL A 61 1.01 2.41 12.48
CA VAL A 61 1.05 3.05 11.16
C VAL A 61 2.09 2.36 10.28
N GLY A 62 3.25 2.04 10.84
CA GLY A 62 4.32 1.37 10.10
C GLY A 62 3.89 0.02 9.57
N ILE A 63 3.19 -0.77 10.41
CA ILE A 63 2.67 -2.07 9.99
C ILE A 63 1.68 -1.91 8.84
N CYS A 64 0.76 -0.95 8.97
CA CYS A 64 -0.21 -0.68 7.91
C CYS A 64 0.47 -0.27 6.61
N ARG A 65 1.49 0.57 6.70
CA ARG A 65 2.22 1.00 5.50
C ARG A 65 2.92 -0.15 4.81
N GLU A 66 3.48 -1.08 5.56
CA GLU A 66 4.09 -2.27 4.97
C GLU A 66 3.06 -3.11 4.22
N HIS A 67 1.91 -3.32 4.83
CA HIS A 67 0.83 -4.08 4.19
C HIS A 67 0.30 -3.38 2.95
N LEU A 68 0.15 -2.06 3.02
CA LEU A 68 -0.31 -1.29 1.87
C LEU A 68 0.72 -1.31 0.75
N ARG A 69 2.00 -1.28 1.08
CA ARG A 69 3.05 -1.41 0.09
C ARG A 69 2.98 -2.78 -0.61
N ASP A 70 2.71 -3.84 0.14
CA ASP A 70 2.51 -5.17 -0.45
C ASP A 70 1.32 -5.17 -1.40
N GLN A 71 0.26 -4.44 -1.08
CA GLN A 71 -0.88 -4.31 -1.97
C GLN A 71 -0.50 -3.57 -3.25
N LEU A 72 0.36 -2.56 -3.16
CA LEU A 72 0.85 -1.86 -4.35
C LEU A 72 1.57 -2.82 -5.29
N TRP A 73 2.42 -3.68 -4.74
CA TRP A 73 3.10 -4.69 -5.54
C TRP A 73 2.11 -5.55 -6.32
N LYS A 74 1.05 -5.99 -5.66
CA LYS A 74 0.05 -6.85 -6.29
C LYS A 74 -0.75 -6.09 -7.35
N LEU A 75 -1.21 -4.89 -7.01
CA LEU A 75 -2.05 -4.11 -7.91
C LEU A 75 -1.30 -3.68 -9.16
N TYR A 76 -0.11 -3.14 -9.00
CA TYR A 76 0.67 -2.67 -10.13
C TYR A 76 1.31 -3.81 -10.90
N GLY A 77 1.62 -4.90 -10.21
CA GLY A 77 2.07 -6.12 -10.88
C GLY A 77 0.97 -6.69 -11.77
N PHE A 78 -0.24 -6.77 -11.26
CA PHE A 78 -1.39 -7.21 -12.04
C PHE A 78 -1.62 -6.29 -13.25
N ALA A 79 -1.58 -4.98 -13.02
CA ALA A 79 -1.80 -4.01 -14.09
C ALA A 79 -0.74 -4.14 -15.19
N LEU A 80 0.50 -4.33 -14.79
CA LEU A 80 1.59 -4.51 -15.75
C LEU A 80 1.41 -5.79 -16.54
N LYS A 81 1.03 -6.86 -15.85
CA LYS A 81 0.78 -8.14 -16.50
C LYS A 81 -0.35 -8.06 -17.52
N GLU A 82 -1.38 -7.27 -17.22
CA GLU A 82 -2.49 -7.07 -18.14
C GLU A 82 -2.02 -6.47 -19.47
N GLN A 83 -1.01 -5.60 -19.41
CA GLN A 83 -0.47 -4.97 -20.61
C GLN A 83 0.34 -5.92 -21.48
N PHE A 84 1.09 -6.82 -20.85
CA PHE A 84 1.99 -7.71 -21.57
C PHE A 84 1.38 -9.07 -21.90
N GLY A 85 0.34 -9.46 -21.19
CA GLY A 85 -0.32 -10.72 -21.44
C GLY A 85 0.50 -11.92 -21.01
N ARG A 86 -0.06 -13.11 -21.28
CA ARG A 86 0.53 -14.34 -20.79
C ARG A 86 1.87 -14.67 -21.46
N GLY A 87 1.98 -14.43 -22.75
CA GLY A 87 3.19 -14.79 -23.50
C GLY A 87 4.37 -13.90 -23.24
N ASP A 88 4.13 -12.68 -22.82
CA ASP A 88 5.18 -11.67 -22.66
C ASP A 88 5.95 -11.81 -21.36
N ALA A 89 5.47 -12.64 -20.46
CA ALA A 89 6.09 -12.80 -19.16
C ALA A 89 7.25 -13.78 -19.16
N GLU A 90 7.48 -14.46 -20.22
CA GLU A 90 8.49 -15.53 -20.29
C GLU A 90 9.87 -15.07 -20.58
#